data_eb98e59176215782af46a463c18748fd
#
_entry.id   eb98e59176215782af46a463c18748fd
#
_cell.length_a   1.000
_cell.length_b   1.000
_cell.length_c   1.000
_cell.angle_alpha   90.00
_cell.angle_beta   90.00
_cell.angle_gamma   90.00
#
_symmetry.space_group_name_H-M   'P 1'
#
loop_
_entity.id
_entity.type
_entity.pdbx_description
1 polymer ?
#
loop_
_entity_poly.entity_id
_entity_poly.type
_entity_poly.pdbx_seq_one_letter_code
_entity_poly.pdbx_strand_id
1 'polypeptide(L)'
;MELAGKRVLLTGATGGLGRAIARALAERGAELSLSGRKGEALEALAAELSGEAHRALPCDLGQAGAAERLAAEAGEVDVLVANAGLPGSGRLPDFTSEQLVKALRVNLESPMLLARALETQMLERGTGHMVFVSSLSGKSPTPLSSVYNATKFGLRGFALGLRADLDRRGVGVSIVSPGTIREAGMYADSGADPIPGLGTSSPRDVADAVVRAIERNKVEITVAPIQQRFLAHFALASPSIAVKTASGDAGQKVAASVAEGQLDKR
;
A
#
# COMPACT_ATOMS: atom_id res chain seq x y z
N MET A 1 -2.20 -6.99 -18.41
CA MET A 1 -1.11 -6.17 -19.03
C MET A 1 0.19 -6.92 -18.84
N GLU A 2 1.02 -7.06 -19.86
CA GLU A 2 2.39 -7.55 -19.73
C GLU A 2 3.27 -6.45 -19.13
N LEU A 3 4.26 -6.81 -18.30
CA LEU A 3 5.09 -5.84 -17.56
C LEU A 3 6.41 -5.48 -18.26
N ALA A 4 6.88 -6.32 -19.20
CA ALA A 4 8.11 -6.06 -19.92
C ALA A 4 8.07 -4.72 -20.68
N GLY A 5 9.08 -3.85 -20.43
CA GLY A 5 9.20 -2.53 -20.99
C GLY A 5 8.15 -1.50 -20.48
N LYS A 6 7.38 -1.83 -19.43
CA LYS A 6 6.41 -0.88 -18.83
C LYS A 6 7.06 0.03 -17.82
N ARG A 7 6.76 1.31 -17.89
CA ARG A 7 7.22 2.35 -16.96
C ARG A 7 6.33 2.35 -15.72
N VAL A 8 6.90 1.96 -14.59
CA VAL A 8 6.19 1.79 -13.31
C VAL A 8 6.64 2.86 -12.33
N LEU A 9 5.72 3.67 -11.83
CA LEU A 9 5.96 4.53 -10.68
C LEU A 9 5.61 3.76 -9.40
N LEU A 10 6.63 3.45 -8.58
CA LEU A 10 6.48 2.79 -7.29
C LEU A 10 6.77 3.75 -6.15
N THR A 11 5.77 4.04 -5.30
CA THR A 11 5.96 4.84 -4.10
C THR A 11 6.31 3.99 -2.88
N GLY A 12 7.09 4.56 -1.94
CA GLY A 12 7.54 3.81 -0.76
C GLY A 12 8.50 2.67 -1.10
N ALA A 13 9.29 2.82 -2.17
CA ALA A 13 10.15 1.78 -2.74
C ALA A 13 11.22 1.25 -1.77
N THR A 14 11.73 2.10 -0.86
CA THR A 14 12.77 1.71 0.12
C THR A 14 12.23 1.01 1.36
N GLY A 15 10.91 0.94 1.56
CA GLY A 15 10.28 0.17 2.63
C GLY A 15 10.35 -1.34 2.38
N GLY A 16 10.09 -2.16 3.41
CA GLY A 16 10.23 -3.60 3.29
C GLY A 16 9.37 -4.23 2.19
N LEU A 17 8.09 -3.85 2.08
CA LEU A 17 7.23 -4.28 0.98
C LEU A 17 7.65 -3.66 -0.35
N GLY A 18 8.04 -2.37 -0.35
CA GLY A 18 8.45 -1.65 -1.55
C GLY A 18 9.65 -2.30 -2.24
N ARG A 19 10.68 -2.71 -1.47
CA ARG A 19 11.84 -3.44 -2.02
C ARG A 19 11.45 -4.77 -2.66
N ALA A 20 10.57 -5.54 -2.02
CA ALA A 20 10.09 -6.80 -2.57
C ALA A 20 9.28 -6.58 -3.86
N ILE A 21 8.41 -5.56 -3.89
CA ILE A 21 7.62 -5.18 -5.07
C ILE A 21 8.55 -4.71 -6.20
N ALA A 22 9.55 -3.86 -5.90
CA ALA A 22 10.50 -3.37 -6.89
C ALA A 22 11.24 -4.53 -7.58
N ARG A 23 11.77 -5.50 -6.79
CA ARG A 23 12.44 -6.68 -7.34
C ARG A 23 11.52 -7.53 -8.22
N ALA A 24 10.30 -7.81 -7.77
CA ALA A 24 9.37 -8.62 -8.54
C ALA A 24 8.92 -7.97 -9.86
N LEU A 25 8.81 -6.63 -9.89
CA LEU A 25 8.51 -5.87 -11.11
C LEU A 25 9.71 -5.83 -12.07
N ALA A 26 10.92 -5.60 -11.54
CA ALA A 26 12.16 -5.63 -12.32
C ALA A 26 12.43 -7.02 -12.92
N GLU A 27 12.21 -8.11 -12.16
CA GLU A 27 12.27 -9.50 -12.65
C GLU A 27 11.32 -9.77 -13.84
N ARG A 28 10.27 -8.95 -14.03
CA ARG A 28 9.34 -9.00 -15.16
C ARG A 28 9.69 -8.02 -16.28
N GLY A 29 10.87 -7.38 -16.20
CA GLY A 29 11.36 -6.46 -17.21
C GLY A 29 10.71 -5.09 -17.20
N ALA A 30 10.11 -4.67 -16.07
CA ALA A 30 9.56 -3.33 -15.93
C ALA A 30 10.66 -2.29 -15.67
N GLU A 31 10.47 -1.07 -16.18
CA GLU A 31 11.31 0.10 -15.94
C GLU A 31 10.76 0.88 -14.74
N LEU A 32 11.55 1.05 -13.67
CA LEU A 32 11.04 1.56 -12.41
C LEU A 32 11.47 3.00 -12.13
N SER A 33 10.49 3.87 -11.87
CA SER A 33 10.65 5.13 -11.17
C SER A 33 10.38 4.87 -9.68
N LEU A 34 11.45 4.79 -8.90
CA LEU A 34 11.42 4.42 -7.49
C LEU A 34 11.29 5.68 -6.63
N SER A 35 10.21 5.82 -5.86
CA SER A 35 9.99 7.00 -5.02
C SER A 35 9.96 6.67 -3.52
N GLY A 36 10.53 7.58 -2.75
CA GLY A 36 10.65 7.53 -1.29
C GLY A 36 11.45 8.71 -0.77
N ARG A 37 11.61 8.83 0.55
CA ARG A 37 12.23 10.01 1.18
C ARG A 37 13.77 10.05 1.11
N LYS A 38 14.43 8.90 0.97
CA LYS A 38 15.89 8.76 1.07
C LYS A 38 16.49 8.50 -0.31
N GLY A 39 17.06 9.54 -0.95
CA GLY A 39 17.63 9.47 -2.30
C GLY A 39 18.70 8.38 -2.45
N GLU A 40 19.72 8.37 -1.60
CA GLU A 40 20.79 7.37 -1.63
C GLU A 40 20.26 5.92 -1.53
N ALA A 41 19.24 5.67 -0.70
CA ALA A 41 18.65 4.35 -0.59
C ALA A 41 17.81 3.95 -1.82
N LEU A 42 17.27 4.91 -2.57
CA LEU A 42 16.60 4.68 -3.85
C LEU A 42 17.61 4.39 -4.96
N GLU A 43 18.69 5.13 -5.02
CA GLU A 43 19.80 4.92 -5.97
C GLU A 43 20.45 3.54 -5.76
N ALA A 44 20.74 3.20 -4.50
CA ALA A 44 21.26 1.87 -4.16
C ALA A 44 20.27 0.76 -4.58
N LEU A 45 18.97 0.94 -4.33
CA LEU A 45 17.96 -0.02 -4.76
C LEU A 45 17.91 -0.11 -6.30
N ALA A 46 17.93 1.01 -7.01
CA ALA A 46 17.94 1.02 -8.48
C ALA A 46 19.12 0.24 -9.06
N ALA A 47 20.30 0.39 -8.46
CA ALA A 47 21.52 -0.33 -8.87
C ALA A 47 21.49 -1.85 -8.55
N GLU A 48 20.70 -2.27 -7.55
CA GLU A 48 20.54 -3.68 -7.18
C GLU A 48 19.56 -4.44 -8.10
N LEU A 49 18.68 -3.73 -8.80
CA LEU A 49 17.62 -4.34 -9.60
C LEU A 49 18.14 -4.85 -10.94
N SER A 50 17.50 -5.89 -11.48
CA SER A 50 17.74 -6.40 -12.82
C SER A 50 17.22 -5.43 -13.88
N GLY A 51 18.03 -5.10 -14.88
CA GLY A 51 17.73 -4.11 -15.92
C GLY A 51 18.44 -2.77 -15.68
N GLU A 52 18.49 -1.91 -16.69
CA GLU A 52 19.28 -0.67 -16.65
C GLU A 52 18.41 0.61 -16.56
N ALA A 53 17.09 0.52 -16.77
CA ALA A 53 16.21 1.68 -16.88
C ALA A 53 15.48 2.02 -15.56
N HIS A 54 16.18 1.90 -14.42
CA HIS A 54 15.60 2.26 -13.13
C HIS A 54 16.15 3.62 -12.68
N ARG A 55 15.26 4.46 -12.10
CA ARG A 55 15.65 5.78 -11.61
C ARG A 55 15.10 6.07 -10.23
N ALA A 56 15.82 6.85 -9.45
CA ALA A 56 15.42 7.35 -8.15
C ALA A 56 14.67 8.68 -8.31
N LEU A 57 13.49 8.78 -7.68
CA LEU A 57 12.68 10.00 -7.57
C LEU A 57 12.43 10.30 -6.09
N PRO A 58 13.37 10.97 -5.39
CA PRO A 58 13.20 11.31 -3.99
C PRO A 58 12.00 12.23 -3.77
N CYS A 59 11.04 11.79 -2.93
CA CYS A 59 9.84 12.56 -2.66
C CYS A 59 9.30 12.26 -1.26
N ASP A 60 8.97 13.31 -0.50
CA ASP A 60 8.20 13.19 0.74
C ASP A 60 6.73 13.50 0.47
N LEU A 61 5.94 12.44 0.30
CA LEU A 61 4.49 12.53 0.09
C LEU A 61 3.72 13.11 1.30
N GLY A 62 4.38 13.37 2.42
CA GLY A 62 3.83 14.13 3.54
C GLY A 62 3.76 15.64 3.29
N GLN A 63 4.44 16.15 2.27
CA GLN A 63 4.44 17.56 1.90
C GLN A 63 3.28 17.89 0.92
N ALA A 64 2.67 19.06 1.09
CA ALA A 64 1.63 19.52 0.17
C ALA A 64 2.18 19.68 -1.26
N GLY A 65 1.41 19.27 -2.26
CA GLY A 65 1.79 19.34 -3.69
C GLY A 65 2.87 18.34 -4.12
N ALA A 66 3.33 17.45 -3.19
CA ALA A 66 4.39 16.49 -3.50
C ALA A 66 3.94 15.41 -4.48
N ALA A 67 2.69 14.98 -4.40
CA ALA A 67 2.15 13.96 -5.30
C ALA A 67 2.09 14.45 -6.76
N GLU A 68 1.64 15.67 -6.98
CA GLU A 68 1.59 16.28 -8.31
C GLU A 68 2.99 16.52 -8.88
N ARG A 69 3.93 17.02 -8.08
CA ARG A 69 5.33 17.15 -8.51
C ARG A 69 5.95 15.80 -8.87
N LEU A 70 5.71 14.78 -8.05
CA LEU A 70 6.20 13.43 -8.33
C LEU A 70 5.63 12.86 -9.63
N ALA A 71 4.33 13.05 -9.88
CA ALA A 71 3.70 12.61 -11.13
C ALA A 71 4.28 13.34 -12.35
N ALA A 72 4.53 14.65 -12.25
CA ALA A 72 5.16 15.44 -13.31
C ALA A 72 6.60 15.00 -13.58
N GLU A 73 7.40 14.76 -12.53
CA GLU A 73 8.78 14.28 -12.64
C GLU A 73 8.87 12.85 -13.16
N ALA A 74 7.90 12.01 -12.81
CA ALA A 74 7.80 10.65 -13.34
C ALA A 74 7.54 10.64 -14.87
N GLY A 75 6.89 11.66 -15.41
CA GLY A 75 6.58 11.78 -16.82
C GLY A 75 5.55 10.75 -17.27
N GLU A 76 5.84 10.02 -18.34
CA GLU A 76 4.96 8.95 -18.79
C GLU A 76 5.03 7.73 -17.87
N VAL A 77 3.86 7.33 -17.38
CA VAL A 77 3.69 6.18 -16.48
C VAL A 77 2.64 5.22 -17.05
N ASP A 78 3.00 3.96 -17.20
CA ASP A 78 2.09 2.90 -17.63
C ASP A 78 1.42 2.21 -16.43
N VAL A 79 2.14 2.13 -15.30
CA VAL A 79 1.63 1.53 -14.07
C VAL A 79 1.98 2.39 -12.86
N LEU A 80 0.99 2.71 -12.05
CA LEU A 80 1.16 3.27 -10.71
C LEU A 80 1.07 2.16 -9.66
N VAL A 81 2.07 2.04 -8.79
CA VAL A 81 1.99 1.23 -7.57
C VAL A 81 2.08 2.16 -6.35
N ALA A 82 0.93 2.54 -5.82
CA ALA A 82 0.80 3.38 -4.64
C ALA A 82 0.96 2.51 -3.38
N ASN A 83 2.21 2.36 -2.93
CA ASN A 83 2.59 1.53 -1.78
C ASN A 83 3.06 2.35 -0.57
N ALA A 84 3.45 3.59 -0.73
CA ALA A 84 3.85 4.45 0.39
C ALA A 84 2.78 4.48 1.49
N GLY A 85 3.22 4.44 2.75
CA GLY A 85 2.30 4.51 3.88
C GLY A 85 3.03 4.79 5.19
N LEU A 86 2.31 5.42 6.10
CA LEU A 86 2.72 5.65 7.48
C LEU A 86 1.86 4.82 8.43
N PRO A 87 2.40 4.38 9.57
CA PRO A 87 1.61 3.79 10.63
C PRO A 87 0.64 4.83 11.22
N GLY A 88 -0.48 4.34 11.70
CA GLY A 88 -1.48 5.15 12.40
C GLY A 88 -2.04 4.38 13.59
N SER A 89 -1.15 3.66 14.31
CA SER A 89 -1.48 2.86 15.49
C SER A 89 -1.23 3.66 16.76
N GLY A 90 -2.19 3.64 17.68
CA GLY A 90 -2.19 4.36 18.94
C GLY A 90 -3.60 4.79 19.35
N ARG A 91 -3.77 5.30 20.57
CA ARG A 91 -5.03 5.89 21.01
C ARG A 91 -5.23 7.23 20.30
N LEU A 92 -6.46 7.54 19.91
CA LEU A 92 -6.73 8.78 19.18
C LEU A 92 -6.23 10.04 19.89
N PRO A 93 -6.36 10.19 21.23
CA PRO A 93 -5.83 11.37 21.94
C PRO A 93 -4.29 11.49 21.93
N ASP A 94 -3.57 10.41 21.59
CA ASP A 94 -2.09 10.40 21.57
C ASP A 94 -1.52 10.96 20.25
N PHE A 95 -2.38 11.28 19.28
CA PHE A 95 -1.97 11.88 18.01
C PHE A 95 -2.07 13.40 18.07
N THR A 96 -1.03 14.09 17.61
CA THR A 96 -1.16 15.52 17.30
C THR A 96 -1.97 15.71 16.01
N SER A 97 -2.52 16.92 15.82
CA SER A 97 -3.22 17.26 14.58
C SER A 97 -2.34 17.09 13.34
N GLU A 98 -1.06 17.43 13.44
CA GLU A 98 -0.08 17.28 12.37
C GLU A 98 0.16 15.82 12.01
N GLN A 99 0.23 14.92 12.99
CA GLN A 99 0.38 13.48 12.78
C GLN A 99 -0.86 12.89 12.08
N LEU A 100 -2.07 13.32 12.49
CA LEU A 100 -3.32 12.91 11.84
C LEU A 100 -3.36 13.34 10.38
N VAL A 101 -3.09 14.63 10.11
CA VAL A 101 -3.06 15.19 8.75
C VAL A 101 -2.01 14.50 7.90
N LYS A 102 -0.81 14.26 8.43
CA LYS A 102 0.27 13.58 7.72
C LYS A 102 -0.09 12.13 7.38
N ALA A 103 -0.71 11.39 8.31
CA ALA A 103 -1.17 10.02 8.05
C ALA A 103 -2.24 9.98 6.95
N LEU A 104 -3.22 10.88 7.00
CA LEU A 104 -4.25 11.02 5.96
C LEU A 104 -3.62 11.39 4.60
N ARG A 105 -2.69 12.34 4.61
CA ARG A 105 -2.02 12.79 3.38
C ARG A 105 -1.23 11.67 2.71
N VAL A 106 -0.37 10.99 3.44
CA VAL A 106 0.47 9.94 2.85
C VAL A 106 -0.33 8.71 2.45
N ASN A 107 -1.28 8.26 3.31
CA ASN A 107 -1.94 6.97 3.11
C ASN A 107 -3.18 7.05 2.20
N LEU A 108 -3.77 8.22 2.01
CA LEU A 108 -5.03 8.40 1.29
C LEU A 108 -4.97 9.51 0.25
N GLU A 109 -4.68 10.76 0.65
CA GLU A 109 -4.69 11.92 -0.26
C GLU A 109 -3.67 11.77 -1.39
N SER A 110 -2.40 11.45 -1.07
CA SER A 110 -1.34 11.33 -2.09
C SER A 110 -1.60 10.23 -3.12
N PRO A 111 -2.05 9.00 -2.75
CA PRO A 111 -2.49 8.02 -3.74
C PRO A 111 -3.60 8.50 -4.67
N MET A 112 -4.57 9.26 -4.14
CA MET A 112 -5.67 9.84 -4.93
C MET A 112 -5.16 10.91 -5.90
N LEU A 113 -4.27 11.80 -5.44
CA LEU A 113 -3.68 12.86 -6.26
C LEU A 113 -2.76 12.30 -7.35
N LEU A 114 -1.98 11.26 -7.05
CA LEU A 114 -1.18 10.53 -8.05
C LEU A 114 -2.08 9.89 -9.12
N ALA A 115 -3.15 9.21 -8.70
CA ALA A 115 -4.11 8.62 -9.62
C ALA A 115 -4.72 9.69 -10.54
N ARG A 116 -5.19 10.80 -9.97
CA ARG A 116 -5.76 11.94 -10.73
C ARG A 116 -4.77 12.51 -11.74
N ALA A 117 -3.50 12.68 -11.35
CA ALA A 117 -2.47 13.27 -12.21
C ALA A 117 -2.09 12.34 -13.39
N LEU A 118 -2.16 11.01 -13.19
CA LEU A 118 -1.76 10.03 -14.19
C LEU A 118 -2.93 9.49 -15.05
N GLU A 119 -4.18 9.65 -14.59
CA GLU A 119 -5.37 9.11 -15.25
C GLU A 119 -5.52 9.61 -16.69
N THR A 120 -5.39 10.91 -16.92
CA THR A 120 -5.58 11.50 -18.26
C THR A 120 -4.65 10.87 -19.29
N GLN A 121 -3.36 10.79 -19.00
CA GLN A 121 -2.39 10.20 -19.93
C GLN A 121 -2.63 8.69 -20.18
N MET A 122 -3.12 7.95 -19.19
CA MET A 122 -3.47 6.54 -19.34
C MET A 122 -4.71 6.37 -20.22
N LEU A 123 -5.71 7.23 -20.03
CA LEU A 123 -6.93 7.23 -20.84
C LEU A 123 -6.68 7.62 -22.30
N GLU A 124 -5.84 8.62 -22.56
CA GLU A 124 -5.45 9.05 -23.90
C GLU A 124 -4.74 7.94 -24.67
N ARG A 125 -3.92 7.13 -23.97
CA ARG A 125 -3.27 5.94 -24.56
C ARG A 125 -4.17 4.72 -24.64
N GLY A 126 -5.35 4.73 -23.99
CA GLY A 126 -6.25 3.58 -23.90
C GLY A 126 -5.65 2.40 -23.13
N THR A 127 -4.59 2.61 -22.34
CA THR A 127 -3.91 1.59 -21.57
C THR A 127 -3.23 2.17 -20.32
N GLY A 128 -3.33 1.44 -19.21
CA GLY A 128 -2.71 1.80 -17.95
C GLY A 128 -3.16 0.88 -16.83
N HIS A 129 -2.47 0.95 -15.68
CA HIS A 129 -2.89 0.20 -14.50
C HIS A 129 -2.50 0.92 -13.21
N MET A 130 -3.41 0.98 -12.25
CA MET A 130 -3.16 1.55 -10.93
C MET A 130 -3.35 0.50 -9.85
N VAL A 131 -2.33 0.27 -9.03
CA VAL A 131 -2.38 -0.65 -7.89
C VAL A 131 -2.28 0.14 -6.61
N PHE A 132 -3.26 -0.04 -5.72
CA PHE A 132 -3.27 0.56 -4.39
C PHE A 132 -2.97 -0.50 -3.33
N VAL A 133 -1.85 -0.34 -2.62
CA VAL A 133 -1.50 -1.22 -1.51
C VAL A 133 -2.23 -0.76 -0.25
N SER A 134 -3.32 -1.45 0.04
CA SER A 134 -4.17 -1.22 1.21
C SER A 134 -3.68 -2.10 2.40
N SER A 135 -4.61 -2.71 3.12
CA SER A 135 -4.37 -3.60 4.26
C SER A 135 -5.65 -4.38 4.56
N LEU A 136 -5.57 -5.46 5.34
CA LEU A 136 -6.74 -6.01 6.02
C LEU A 136 -7.43 -4.99 6.94
N SER A 137 -6.68 -3.99 7.44
CA SER A 137 -7.23 -2.84 8.18
C SER A 137 -8.13 -1.93 7.32
N GLY A 138 -8.22 -2.15 6.01
CA GLY A 138 -9.22 -1.56 5.10
C GLY A 138 -10.49 -2.42 4.96
N LYS A 139 -10.61 -3.52 5.70
CA LYS A 139 -11.75 -4.45 5.68
C LYS A 139 -12.27 -4.80 7.07
N SER A 140 -11.42 -4.73 8.08
CA SER A 140 -11.72 -5.16 9.44
C SER A 140 -11.22 -4.12 10.45
N PRO A 141 -11.99 -3.82 11.50
CA PRO A 141 -11.51 -2.94 12.57
C PRO A 141 -10.32 -3.58 13.31
N THR A 142 -9.34 -2.76 13.64
CA THR A 142 -8.19 -3.15 14.45
C THR A 142 -8.14 -2.21 15.65
N PRO A 143 -8.07 -2.70 16.89
CA PRO A 143 -7.91 -1.86 18.08
C PRO A 143 -6.68 -0.97 17.95
N LEU A 144 -6.70 0.20 18.59
CA LEU A 144 -5.61 1.18 18.57
C LEU A 144 -5.12 1.57 17.16
N SER A 145 -5.98 1.45 16.14
CA SER A 145 -5.63 1.75 14.75
C SER A 145 -6.70 2.56 14.02
N SER A 146 -7.49 3.36 14.74
CA SER A 146 -8.61 4.11 14.16
C SER A 146 -8.19 5.00 13.00
N VAL A 147 -7.04 5.69 13.12
CA VAL A 147 -6.49 6.55 12.07
C VAL A 147 -6.05 5.72 10.86
N TYR A 148 -5.32 4.63 11.10
CA TYR A 148 -4.88 3.74 10.02
C TYR A 148 -6.06 3.07 9.32
N ASN A 149 -7.05 2.56 10.09
CA ASN A 149 -8.28 2.02 9.54
C ASN A 149 -8.99 3.04 8.63
N ALA A 150 -9.17 4.28 9.10
CA ALA A 150 -9.81 5.33 8.30
C ALA A 150 -9.11 5.52 6.95
N THR A 151 -7.77 5.57 6.93
CA THR A 151 -7.01 5.72 5.69
C THR A 151 -7.15 4.51 4.76
N LYS A 152 -7.11 3.29 5.29
CA LYS A 152 -7.12 2.06 4.47
C LYS A 152 -8.53 1.67 3.99
N PHE A 153 -9.58 1.94 4.78
CA PHE A 153 -10.95 1.85 4.30
C PHE A 153 -11.23 2.90 3.22
N GLY A 154 -10.81 4.17 3.45
CA GLY A 154 -10.93 5.24 2.47
C GLY A 154 -10.23 4.90 1.15
N LEU A 155 -8.97 4.44 1.21
CA LEU A 155 -8.20 4.05 0.03
C LEU A 155 -8.87 2.89 -0.74
N ARG A 156 -9.40 1.91 -0.01
CA ARG A 156 -10.14 0.80 -0.63
C ARG A 156 -11.42 1.28 -1.31
N GLY A 157 -12.20 2.14 -0.62
CA GLY A 157 -13.41 2.74 -1.20
C GLY A 157 -13.11 3.55 -2.45
N PHE A 158 -12.09 4.41 -2.41
CA PHE A 158 -11.62 5.19 -3.55
C PHE A 158 -11.25 4.29 -4.74
N ALA A 159 -10.42 3.27 -4.51
CA ALA A 159 -9.96 2.39 -5.59
C ALA A 159 -11.09 1.58 -6.23
N LEU A 160 -12.10 1.16 -5.46
CA LEU A 160 -13.29 0.48 -6.00
C LEU A 160 -14.15 1.43 -6.84
N GLY A 161 -14.36 2.68 -6.38
CA GLY A 161 -15.05 3.72 -7.14
C GLY A 161 -14.34 4.03 -8.45
N LEU A 162 -13.03 4.34 -8.37
CA LEU A 162 -12.21 4.63 -9.54
C LEU A 162 -12.21 3.46 -10.55
N ARG A 163 -12.20 2.21 -10.08
CA ARG A 163 -12.32 1.07 -10.97
C ARG A 163 -13.65 1.05 -11.72
N ALA A 164 -14.75 1.37 -11.05
CA ALA A 164 -16.06 1.44 -11.70
C ALA A 164 -16.12 2.57 -12.72
N ASP A 165 -15.50 3.72 -12.43
CA ASP A 165 -15.43 4.87 -13.35
C ASP A 165 -14.59 4.58 -14.60
N LEU A 166 -13.54 3.74 -14.45
CA LEU A 166 -12.62 3.36 -15.52
C LEU A 166 -12.94 2.03 -16.21
N ASP A 167 -14.05 1.38 -15.83
CA ASP A 167 -14.46 0.12 -16.45
C ASP A 167 -14.61 0.29 -17.97
N ARG A 168 -14.04 -0.65 -18.74
CA ARG A 168 -14.03 -0.64 -20.22
C ARG A 168 -13.30 0.55 -20.88
N ARG A 169 -12.54 1.35 -20.10
CA ARG A 169 -11.77 2.48 -20.64
C ARG A 169 -10.30 2.15 -20.89
N GLY A 170 -9.92 0.87 -20.81
CA GLY A 170 -8.54 0.41 -21.02
C GLY A 170 -7.60 0.59 -19.83
N VAL A 171 -8.04 1.22 -18.74
CA VAL A 171 -7.25 1.45 -17.53
C VAL A 171 -7.71 0.53 -16.40
N GLY A 172 -6.81 -0.33 -15.93
CA GLY A 172 -7.08 -1.23 -14.81
C GLY A 172 -6.87 -0.54 -13.46
N VAL A 173 -7.66 -0.93 -12.47
CA VAL A 173 -7.45 -0.52 -11.06
C VAL A 173 -7.52 -1.75 -10.17
N SER A 174 -6.53 -1.91 -9.30
CA SER A 174 -6.41 -3.06 -8.40
C SER A 174 -6.10 -2.64 -6.98
N ILE A 175 -6.56 -3.47 -6.04
CA ILE A 175 -6.25 -3.33 -4.63
C ILE A 175 -5.48 -4.57 -4.19
N VAL A 176 -4.36 -4.37 -3.51
CA VAL A 176 -3.65 -5.43 -2.79
C VAL A 176 -3.80 -5.16 -1.30
N SER A 177 -4.38 -6.10 -0.57
CA SER A 177 -4.70 -5.97 0.86
C SER A 177 -3.87 -6.97 1.68
N PRO A 178 -2.66 -6.60 2.13
CA PRO A 178 -1.84 -7.44 3.00
C PRO A 178 -2.47 -7.59 4.39
N GLY A 179 -2.30 -8.77 4.99
CA GLY A 179 -2.55 -9.03 6.40
C GLY A 179 -1.27 -8.85 7.23
N THR A 180 -1.06 -9.76 8.19
CA THR A 180 0.15 -9.78 9.01
C THR A 180 1.32 -10.28 8.16
N ILE A 181 2.27 -9.39 7.88
CA ILE A 181 3.48 -9.71 7.10
C ILE A 181 4.65 -9.86 8.07
N ARG A 182 5.34 -11.01 8.01
CA ARG A 182 6.59 -11.26 8.73
C ARG A 182 7.77 -10.69 7.94
N GLU A 183 8.91 -10.60 8.56
CA GLU A 183 10.22 -10.27 7.99
C GLU A 183 10.40 -8.79 7.62
N ALA A 184 9.39 -8.10 7.13
CA ALA A 184 9.52 -6.70 6.74
C ALA A 184 8.17 -5.97 6.72
N GLY A 185 8.23 -4.64 6.81
CA GLY A 185 7.05 -3.77 6.80
C GLY A 185 6.57 -3.39 8.20
N MET A 186 5.51 -2.58 8.27
CA MET A 186 5.07 -1.92 9.51
C MET A 186 4.82 -2.88 10.68
N TYR A 187 4.32 -4.10 10.42
CA TYR A 187 4.08 -5.08 11.47
C TYR A 187 5.38 -5.69 11.98
N ALA A 188 6.24 -6.18 11.08
CA ALA A 188 7.56 -6.71 11.45
C ALA A 188 8.40 -5.67 12.19
N ASP A 189 8.38 -4.43 11.71
CA ASP A 189 9.09 -3.29 12.30
C ASP A 189 8.58 -2.87 13.69
N SER A 190 7.38 -3.31 14.09
CA SER A 190 6.84 -3.05 15.43
C SER A 190 7.38 -4.00 16.50
N GLY A 191 7.97 -5.12 16.08
CA GLY A 191 8.45 -6.16 17.01
C GLY A 191 7.32 -6.96 17.69
N ALA A 192 6.07 -6.78 17.27
CA ALA A 192 4.94 -7.50 17.86
C ALA A 192 4.90 -8.97 17.41
N ASP A 193 4.63 -9.87 18.36
CA ASP A 193 4.44 -11.28 18.04
C ASP A 193 3.12 -11.52 17.29
N PRO A 194 3.12 -12.40 16.27
CA PRO A 194 1.90 -12.76 15.57
C PRO A 194 0.88 -13.45 16.48
N ILE A 195 -0.41 -13.18 16.24
CA ILE A 195 -1.48 -13.86 16.99
C ILE A 195 -1.40 -15.37 16.69
N PRO A 196 -1.27 -16.24 17.73
CA PRO A 196 -1.20 -17.68 17.54
C PRO A 196 -2.40 -18.19 16.71
N GLY A 197 -2.12 -19.08 15.75
CA GLY A 197 -3.15 -19.70 14.90
C GLY A 197 -3.62 -18.86 13.70
N LEU A 198 -3.28 -17.57 13.62
CA LEU A 198 -3.66 -16.74 12.46
C LEU A 198 -2.67 -16.77 11.30
N GLY A 199 -1.43 -17.21 11.56
CA GLY A 199 -0.37 -17.27 10.55
C GLY A 199 0.07 -15.88 10.03
N THR A 200 1.04 -15.90 9.12
CA THR A 200 1.60 -14.69 8.48
C THR A 200 1.87 -14.94 7.01
N SER A 201 2.01 -13.88 6.22
CA SER A 201 2.51 -13.92 4.84
C SER A 201 3.89 -13.25 4.75
N SER A 202 4.58 -13.43 3.63
CA SER A 202 5.89 -12.82 3.36
C SER A 202 5.79 -11.56 2.51
N PRO A 203 6.84 -10.71 2.47
CA PRO A 203 6.92 -9.60 1.51
C PRO A 203 6.85 -10.07 0.05
N ARG A 204 7.37 -11.27 -0.25
CA ARG A 204 7.32 -11.86 -1.59
C ARG A 204 5.87 -12.18 -2.00
N ASP A 205 5.04 -12.69 -1.08
CA ASP A 205 3.62 -12.97 -1.37
C ASP A 205 2.88 -11.68 -1.78
N VAL A 206 3.23 -10.54 -1.15
CA VAL A 206 2.65 -9.22 -1.49
C VAL A 206 3.14 -8.77 -2.87
N ALA A 207 4.42 -8.91 -3.15
CA ALA A 207 5.02 -8.55 -4.43
C ALA A 207 4.40 -9.37 -5.58
N ASP A 208 4.28 -10.68 -5.41
CA ASP A 208 3.64 -11.57 -6.39
C ASP A 208 2.14 -11.24 -6.58
N ALA A 209 1.47 -10.76 -5.53
CA ALA A 209 0.09 -10.30 -5.63
C ALA A 209 -0.02 -9.00 -6.44
N VAL A 210 0.93 -8.06 -6.28
CA VAL A 210 0.99 -6.83 -7.10
C VAL A 210 1.19 -7.19 -8.57
N VAL A 211 2.14 -8.05 -8.89
CA VAL A 211 2.38 -8.54 -10.26
C VAL A 211 1.11 -9.18 -10.83
N ARG A 212 0.50 -10.14 -10.10
CA ARG A 212 -0.76 -10.80 -10.55
C ARG A 212 -1.92 -9.81 -10.71
N ALA A 213 -1.99 -8.77 -9.87
CA ALA A 213 -3.03 -7.75 -9.96
C ALA A 213 -2.94 -7.00 -11.29
N ILE A 214 -1.74 -6.63 -11.70
CA ILE A 214 -1.46 -5.95 -12.96
C ILE A 214 -1.71 -6.88 -14.15
N GLU A 215 -1.03 -8.03 -14.19
CA GLU A 215 -1.06 -8.96 -15.32
C GLU A 215 -2.48 -9.48 -15.62
N ARG A 216 -3.26 -9.76 -14.57
CA ARG A 216 -4.60 -10.36 -14.67
C ARG A 216 -5.74 -9.39 -14.43
N ASN A 217 -5.46 -8.11 -14.28
CA ASN A 217 -6.44 -7.05 -14.01
C ASN A 217 -7.41 -7.40 -12.88
N LYS A 218 -6.89 -7.93 -11.75
CA LYS A 218 -7.73 -8.35 -10.61
C LYS A 218 -8.23 -7.15 -9.82
N VAL A 219 -9.50 -7.15 -9.47
CA VAL A 219 -10.10 -6.06 -8.66
C VAL A 219 -9.43 -5.93 -7.31
N GLU A 220 -9.34 -7.04 -6.58
CA GLU A 220 -8.74 -7.06 -5.26
C GLU A 220 -8.07 -8.42 -4.98
N ILE A 221 -6.86 -8.38 -4.39
CA ILE A 221 -6.14 -9.55 -3.90
C ILE A 221 -5.84 -9.36 -2.42
N THR A 222 -6.36 -10.27 -1.60
CA THR A 222 -6.05 -10.32 -0.17
C THR A 222 -4.86 -11.26 0.06
N VAL A 223 -3.76 -10.72 0.60
CA VAL A 223 -2.53 -11.47 0.87
C VAL A 223 -2.46 -11.78 2.36
N ALA A 224 -3.08 -12.86 2.74
CA ALA A 224 -3.14 -13.31 4.13
C ALA A 224 -3.48 -14.81 4.19
N PRO A 225 -3.15 -15.52 5.29
CA PRO A 225 -3.65 -16.85 5.57
C PRO A 225 -5.16 -16.92 5.54
N ILE A 226 -5.70 -18.11 5.27
CA ILE A 226 -7.14 -18.31 5.05
C ILE A 226 -7.99 -17.83 6.23
N GLN A 227 -7.50 -18.01 7.47
CA GLN A 227 -8.18 -17.59 8.69
C GLN A 227 -8.35 -16.06 8.74
N GLN A 228 -7.28 -15.30 8.46
CA GLN A 228 -7.34 -13.84 8.41
C GLN A 228 -8.25 -13.36 7.28
N ARG A 229 -8.21 -14.01 6.11
CA ARG A 229 -9.08 -13.68 4.96
C ARG A 229 -10.54 -13.87 5.33
N PHE A 230 -10.89 -14.99 5.95
CA PHE A 230 -12.25 -15.28 6.39
C PHE A 230 -12.75 -14.23 7.40
N LEU A 231 -11.95 -13.94 8.44
CA LEU A 231 -12.28 -12.93 9.44
C LEU A 231 -12.51 -11.54 8.83
N ALA A 232 -11.66 -11.13 7.88
CA ALA A 232 -11.78 -9.84 7.21
C ALA A 232 -13.04 -9.75 6.33
N HIS A 233 -13.43 -10.81 5.63
CA HIS A 233 -14.69 -10.83 4.87
C HIS A 233 -15.92 -10.83 5.78
N PHE A 234 -15.86 -11.60 6.86
CA PHE A 234 -16.92 -11.62 7.86
C PHE A 234 -17.10 -10.25 8.53
N ALA A 235 -15.99 -9.54 8.80
CA ALA A 235 -16.01 -8.20 9.39
C ALA A 235 -16.78 -7.18 8.54
N LEU A 236 -16.68 -7.28 7.20
CA LEU A 236 -17.44 -6.43 6.29
C LEU A 236 -18.95 -6.70 6.34
N ALA A 237 -19.33 -7.96 6.53
CA ALA A 237 -20.73 -8.37 6.59
C ALA A 237 -21.37 -8.12 7.98
N SER A 238 -20.58 -8.18 9.05
CA SER A 238 -21.06 -8.08 10.44
C SER A 238 -20.14 -7.20 11.30
N PRO A 239 -20.16 -5.87 11.11
CA PRO A 239 -19.24 -4.95 11.80
C PRO A 239 -19.32 -5.01 13.33
N SER A 240 -20.55 -5.17 13.89
CA SER A 240 -20.76 -5.25 15.33
C SER A 240 -20.07 -6.45 15.97
N ILE A 241 -20.11 -7.61 15.31
CA ILE A 241 -19.42 -8.82 15.77
C ILE A 241 -17.91 -8.66 15.60
N ALA A 242 -17.48 -8.10 14.48
CA ALA A 242 -16.06 -7.85 14.22
C ALA A 242 -15.43 -6.94 15.27
N VAL A 243 -16.09 -5.84 15.65
CA VAL A 243 -15.63 -4.95 16.72
C VAL A 243 -15.53 -5.72 18.05
N LYS A 244 -16.56 -6.47 18.43
CA LYS A 244 -16.56 -7.25 19.68
C LYS A 244 -15.43 -8.28 19.72
N THR A 245 -15.17 -8.98 18.60
CA THR A 245 -14.10 -9.97 18.49
C THR A 245 -12.72 -9.31 18.53
N ALA A 246 -12.53 -8.21 17.81
CA ALA A 246 -11.26 -7.48 17.77
C ALA A 246 -10.91 -6.85 19.13
N SER A 247 -11.92 -6.46 19.92
CA SER A 247 -11.75 -5.85 21.25
C SER A 247 -11.43 -6.86 22.35
N GLY A 248 -11.33 -8.17 22.06
CA GLY A 248 -10.93 -9.20 23.04
C GLY A 248 -9.46 -9.04 23.46
N ASP A 249 -9.08 -9.67 24.61
CA ASP A 249 -7.78 -9.50 25.25
C ASP A 249 -6.59 -9.77 24.33
N ALA A 250 -6.65 -10.81 23.50
CA ALA A 250 -5.57 -11.14 22.56
C ALA A 250 -5.39 -10.04 21.49
N GLY A 251 -6.49 -9.52 20.93
CA GLY A 251 -6.46 -8.43 19.96
C GLY A 251 -5.93 -7.14 20.56
N GLN A 252 -6.35 -6.80 21.78
CA GLN A 252 -5.88 -5.62 22.51
C GLN A 252 -4.38 -5.69 22.82
N LYS A 253 -3.87 -6.83 23.28
CA LYS A 253 -2.43 -7.02 23.59
C LYS A 253 -1.56 -6.82 22.36
N VAL A 254 -1.90 -7.45 21.25
CA VAL A 254 -1.14 -7.31 20.00
C VAL A 254 -1.23 -5.88 19.46
N ALA A 255 -2.41 -5.26 19.49
CA ALA A 255 -2.58 -3.88 19.06
C ALA A 255 -1.76 -2.90 19.92
N ALA A 256 -1.65 -3.11 21.21
CA ALA A 256 -0.82 -2.31 22.12
C ALA A 256 0.67 -2.44 21.78
N SER A 257 1.17 -3.68 21.58
CA SER A 257 2.57 -3.93 21.18
C SER A 257 2.89 -3.28 19.83
N VAL A 258 1.99 -3.40 18.84
CA VAL A 258 2.16 -2.73 17.53
C VAL A 258 2.19 -1.20 17.69
N ALA A 259 1.29 -0.64 18.50
CA ALA A 259 1.22 0.80 18.71
C ALA A 259 2.50 1.34 19.39
N GLU A 260 3.03 0.63 20.37
CA GLU A 260 4.28 0.97 21.06
C GLU A 260 5.48 0.95 20.10
N GLY A 261 5.64 -0.13 19.33
CA GLY A 261 6.74 -0.26 18.37
C GLY A 261 6.67 0.67 17.16
N GLN A 262 5.58 1.45 17.02
CA GLN A 262 5.40 2.41 15.92
C GLN A 262 5.38 3.88 16.37
N LEU A 263 5.60 4.17 17.65
CA LEU A 263 5.53 5.55 18.19
C LEU A 263 6.40 6.54 17.42
N ASP A 264 7.65 6.20 17.15
CA ASP A 264 8.63 7.05 16.47
C ASP A 264 8.43 7.19 14.95
N LYS A 265 7.48 6.45 14.38
CA LYS A 265 7.23 6.40 12.92
C LYS A 265 5.96 7.12 12.49
N ARG A 266 5.22 7.74 13.40
CA ARG A 266 3.96 8.46 13.16
C ARG A 266 4.12 9.78 12.42
#